data_9a079eb47d25f0cabd0a2198838e0445
#
_entry.id   9a079eb47d25f0cabd0a2198838e0445
#
_cell.length_a   1.000
_cell.length_b   1.000
_cell.length_c   1.000
_cell.angle_alpha   90.00
_cell.angle_beta   90.00
_cell.angle_gamma   90.00
#
_symmetry.space_group_name_H-M   'P 1'
#
loop_
_entity.id
_entity.type
_entity.pdbx_description
1 polymer ?
#
loop_
_entity_poly.entity_id
_entity_poly.type
_entity_poly.pdbx_seq_one_letter_code
_entity_poly.pdbx_strand_id
1 'polypeptide(L)'
;MGKPVPVNPYGLYRSRNSTVGFALVALAGPMSNLALAALFAIPFRLHLISLVDAPSGSFTNALATFGEGLLFNFIVVNIALAVFNLIPIPPLDGSRIAVAILPPQWGEYILRLEQYGIMIVLALVFLGVIGLLMGPPMLFLRQLIVGF
;
A
#
# COMPACT_ATOMS: atom_id res chain seq x y z
N MET A 1 -6.26 25.47 38.46
CA MET A 1 -6.42 25.58 37.00
C MET A 1 -5.08 25.18 36.36
N GLY A 2 -4.97 23.93 35.90
CA GLY A 2 -3.79 23.47 35.21
C GLY A 2 -3.74 24.05 33.80
N LYS A 3 -2.67 24.77 33.44
CA LYS A 3 -2.42 25.22 32.08
C LYS A 3 -2.23 23.97 31.21
N PRO A 4 -2.95 23.82 30.09
CA PRO A 4 -2.65 22.76 29.13
C PRO A 4 -1.23 22.96 28.62
N VAL A 5 -0.37 21.95 28.84
CA VAL A 5 0.96 21.93 28.27
C VAL A 5 0.79 21.82 26.74
N PRO A 6 1.28 22.79 25.96
CA PRO A 6 1.22 22.66 24.51
C PRO A 6 2.15 21.51 24.11
N VAL A 7 1.55 20.37 23.81
CA VAL A 7 2.28 19.24 23.21
C VAL A 7 2.62 19.69 21.81
N ASN A 8 3.87 20.06 21.59
CA ASN A 8 4.38 20.39 20.26
C ASN A 8 4.49 19.07 19.47
N PRO A 9 3.56 18.78 18.55
CA PRO A 9 3.61 17.53 17.77
C PRO A 9 4.90 17.41 16.95
N TYR A 10 5.53 18.53 16.62
CA TYR A 10 6.82 18.57 15.92
C TYR A 10 8.03 18.20 16.80
N GLY A 11 7.89 18.26 18.11
CA GLY A 11 8.96 17.88 19.05
C GLY A 11 9.16 16.37 19.17
N LEU A 12 8.11 15.57 18.91
CA LEU A 12 8.18 14.12 18.97
C LEU A 12 9.01 13.49 17.85
N TYR A 13 9.12 14.17 16.69
CA TYR A 13 9.93 13.71 15.56
C TYR A 13 11.43 14.07 15.69
N ARG A 14 11.84 14.77 16.75
CA ARG A 14 13.21 15.26 16.91
C ARG A 14 14.17 14.19 17.44
N SER A 15 13.69 13.06 17.95
CA SER A 15 14.51 11.92 18.32
C SER A 15 14.63 10.94 17.15
N ARG A 16 15.83 10.71 16.65
CA ARG A 16 16.12 9.77 15.55
C ARG A 16 15.54 8.39 15.81
N ASN A 17 15.49 7.93 17.06
CA ASN A 17 14.95 6.63 17.43
C ASN A 17 13.42 6.59 17.33
N SER A 18 12.71 7.69 17.61
CA SER A 18 11.25 7.75 17.45
C SER A 18 10.86 7.79 15.98
N THR A 19 11.59 8.53 15.13
CA THR A 19 11.31 8.62 13.70
C THR A 19 11.46 7.26 13.01
N VAL A 20 12.51 6.51 13.35
CA VAL A 20 12.71 5.14 12.86
C VAL A 20 11.57 4.21 13.34
N GLY A 21 11.15 4.32 14.60
CA GLY A 21 10.03 3.56 15.13
C GLY A 21 8.73 3.81 14.36
N PHE A 22 8.41 5.06 14.06
CA PHE A 22 7.23 5.43 13.25
C PHE A 22 7.33 4.90 11.81
N ALA A 23 8.52 4.94 11.21
CA ALA A 23 8.71 4.39 9.86
C ALA A 23 8.55 2.87 9.83
N LEU A 24 9.01 2.14 10.84
CA LEU A 24 8.81 0.70 10.95
C LEU A 24 7.32 0.33 11.08
N VAL A 25 6.57 1.08 11.90
CA VAL A 25 5.12 0.89 12.03
C VAL A 25 4.42 1.18 10.70
N ALA A 26 4.80 2.28 10.02
CA ALA A 26 4.25 2.63 8.71
C ALA A 26 4.57 1.57 7.63
N LEU A 27 5.76 0.96 7.70
CA LEU A 27 6.16 -0.10 6.78
C LEU A 27 5.38 -1.41 7.01
N ALA A 28 4.94 -1.67 8.24
CA ALA A 28 4.22 -2.90 8.58
C ALA A 28 2.90 -3.04 7.80
N GLY A 29 2.18 -1.94 7.51
CA GLY A 29 0.96 -1.93 6.70
C GLY A 29 1.19 -2.49 5.29
N PRO A 30 2.00 -1.85 4.46
CA PRO A 30 2.34 -2.35 3.13
C PRO A 30 2.91 -3.77 3.12
N MET A 31 3.78 -4.10 4.08
CA MET A 31 4.36 -5.44 4.19
C MET A 31 3.33 -6.52 4.52
N SER A 32 2.34 -6.24 5.38
CA SER A 32 1.25 -7.18 5.66
C SER A 32 0.38 -7.42 4.42
N ASN A 33 0.10 -6.40 3.64
CA ASN A 33 -0.64 -6.53 2.39
C ASN A 33 0.13 -7.39 1.37
N LEU A 34 1.44 -7.18 1.22
CA LEU A 34 2.27 -8.01 0.35
C LEU A 34 2.35 -9.46 0.85
N ALA A 35 2.45 -9.68 2.17
CA ALA A 35 2.45 -11.02 2.75
C ALA A 35 1.12 -11.74 2.49
N LEU A 36 -0.01 -11.05 2.63
CA LEU A 36 -1.33 -11.60 2.29
C LEU A 36 -1.44 -11.91 0.80
N ALA A 37 -1.02 -11.00 -0.07
CA ALA A 37 -1.02 -11.24 -1.51
C ALA A 37 -0.17 -12.48 -1.88
N ALA A 38 1.03 -12.61 -1.29
CA ALA A 38 1.91 -13.75 -1.52
C ALA A 38 1.29 -15.06 -1.01
N LEU A 39 0.69 -15.05 0.18
CA LEU A 39 0.02 -16.22 0.76
C LEU A 39 -1.11 -16.72 -0.14
N PHE A 40 -1.99 -15.82 -0.58
CA PHE A 40 -3.12 -16.17 -1.44
C PHE A 40 -2.72 -16.46 -2.90
N ALA A 41 -1.51 -16.08 -3.33
CA ALA A 41 -0.98 -16.42 -4.64
C ALA A 41 -0.40 -17.86 -4.73
N ILE A 42 -0.19 -18.55 -3.60
CA ILE A 42 0.37 -19.90 -3.58
C ILE A 42 -0.38 -20.88 -4.50
N PRO A 43 -1.73 -20.95 -4.46
CA PRO A 43 -2.47 -21.88 -5.34
C PRO A 43 -2.23 -21.62 -6.83
N PHE A 44 -2.10 -20.34 -7.24
CA PHE A 44 -1.79 -19.98 -8.63
C PHE A 44 -0.38 -20.37 -9.01
N ARG A 45 0.60 -20.14 -8.14
CA ARG A 45 2.00 -20.53 -8.38
C ARG A 45 2.23 -22.03 -8.46
N LEU A 46 1.46 -22.80 -7.69
CA LEU A 46 1.52 -24.26 -7.70
C LEU A 46 0.68 -24.86 -8.84
N HIS A 47 0.12 -24.03 -9.72
CA HIS A 47 -0.78 -24.45 -10.82
C HIS A 47 -1.97 -25.30 -10.35
N LEU A 48 -2.39 -25.14 -9.09
CA LEU A 48 -3.59 -25.78 -8.54
C LEU A 48 -4.87 -25.10 -9.03
N ILE A 49 -4.76 -23.82 -9.42
CA ILE A 49 -5.82 -22.95 -9.92
C ILE A 49 -5.28 -22.24 -11.17
N SER A 50 -6.03 -22.30 -12.27
CA SER A 50 -5.73 -21.58 -13.49
C SER A 50 -6.93 -20.72 -13.90
N LEU A 51 -6.68 -19.43 -14.19
CA LEU A 51 -7.75 -18.50 -14.59
C LEU A 51 -8.33 -18.77 -16.00
N VAL A 52 -7.80 -19.80 -16.71
CA VAL A 52 -8.00 -19.90 -18.17
C VAL A 52 -8.93 -21.03 -18.59
N ASP A 53 -9.14 -22.09 -17.81
CA ASP A 53 -9.81 -23.31 -18.29
C ASP A 53 -10.96 -23.79 -17.39
N ALA A 54 -12.04 -22.99 -17.27
CA ALA A 54 -13.29 -23.53 -16.78
C ALA A 54 -14.13 -23.99 -17.98
N PRO A 55 -14.34 -25.31 -18.18
CA PRO A 55 -15.27 -25.78 -19.19
C PRO A 55 -16.66 -25.27 -18.87
N SER A 56 -17.22 -24.51 -19.79
CA SER A 56 -18.54 -23.91 -19.70
C SER A 56 -19.64 -24.97 -19.54
N GLY A 57 -20.45 -24.89 -18.49
CA GLY A 57 -21.70 -25.60 -18.47
C GLY A 57 -22.21 -26.22 -17.15
N SER A 58 -21.41 -26.24 -16.08
CA SER A 58 -21.88 -26.76 -14.79
C SER A 58 -21.90 -25.66 -13.72
N PHE A 59 -22.92 -25.68 -12.84
CA PHE A 59 -23.02 -24.77 -11.70
C PHE A 59 -21.76 -24.84 -10.80
N THR A 60 -21.20 -26.02 -10.62
CA THR A 60 -19.97 -26.23 -9.87
C THR A 60 -18.78 -25.53 -10.51
N ASN A 61 -18.68 -25.53 -11.84
CA ASN A 61 -17.60 -24.83 -12.56
C ASN A 61 -17.79 -23.30 -12.48
N ALA A 62 -19.02 -22.81 -12.57
CA ALA A 62 -19.30 -21.37 -12.40
C ALA A 62 -18.93 -20.89 -10.99
N LEU A 63 -19.20 -21.70 -9.96
CA LEU A 63 -18.85 -21.38 -8.57
C LEU A 63 -17.31 -21.40 -8.36
N ALA A 64 -16.61 -22.37 -8.95
CA ALA A 64 -15.15 -22.46 -8.92
C ALA A 64 -14.52 -21.23 -9.59
N THR A 65 -14.93 -20.89 -10.81
CA THR A 65 -14.44 -19.70 -11.56
C THR A 65 -14.69 -18.39 -10.80
N PHE A 66 -15.87 -18.30 -10.14
CA PHE A 66 -16.17 -17.13 -9.29
C PHE A 66 -15.21 -17.05 -8.10
N GLY A 67 -14.95 -18.15 -7.42
CA GLY A 67 -14.00 -18.23 -6.29
C GLY A 67 -12.55 -17.87 -6.71
N GLU A 68 -12.12 -18.38 -7.85
CA GLU A 68 -10.80 -18.06 -8.44
C GLU A 68 -10.68 -16.57 -8.76
N GLY A 69 -11.72 -15.99 -9.37
CA GLY A 69 -11.76 -14.56 -9.67
C GLY A 69 -11.74 -13.69 -8.41
N LEU A 70 -12.46 -14.08 -7.36
CA LEU A 70 -12.42 -13.39 -6.06
C LEU A 70 -11.03 -13.45 -5.44
N LEU A 71 -10.40 -14.63 -5.44
CA LEU A 71 -9.07 -14.83 -4.90
C LEU A 71 -8.03 -13.97 -5.65
N PHE A 72 -8.09 -13.97 -6.97
CA PHE A 72 -7.21 -13.14 -7.79
C PHE A 72 -7.41 -11.65 -7.53
N ASN A 73 -8.66 -11.18 -7.47
CA ASN A 73 -8.95 -9.78 -7.11
C ASN A 73 -8.45 -9.42 -5.71
N PHE A 74 -8.56 -10.34 -4.74
CA PHE A 74 -8.02 -10.13 -3.41
C PHE A 74 -6.50 -9.92 -3.45
N ILE A 75 -5.76 -10.72 -4.23
CA ILE A 75 -4.32 -10.56 -4.43
C ILE A 75 -4.01 -9.19 -5.03
N VAL A 76 -4.69 -8.82 -6.13
CA VAL A 76 -4.48 -7.55 -6.84
C VAL A 76 -4.76 -6.36 -5.93
N VAL A 77 -5.84 -6.40 -5.14
CA VAL A 77 -6.19 -5.31 -4.20
C VAL A 77 -5.12 -5.17 -3.10
N ASN A 78 -4.61 -6.28 -2.56
CA ASN A 78 -3.55 -6.22 -1.56
C ASN A 78 -2.25 -5.65 -2.14
N ILE A 79 -1.86 -6.01 -3.36
CA ILE A 79 -0.73 -5.40 -4.06
C ILE A 79 -0.98 -3.91 -4.27
N ALA A 80 -2.18 -3.53 -4.72
CA ALA A 80 -2.54 -2.13 -4.94
C ALA A 80 -2.46 -1.30 -3.65
N LEU A 81 -2.99 -1.83 -2.54
CA LEU A 81 -2.93 -1.18 -1.23
C LEU A 81 -1.49 -1.03 -0.73
N ALA A 82 -0.64 -2.04 -0.94
CA ALA A 82 0.76 -1.95 -0.58
C ALA A 82 1.49 -0.87 -1.38
N VAL A 83 1.33 -0.86 -2.70
CA VAL A 83 1.96 0.13 -3.59
C VAL A 83 1.44 1.54 -3.29
N PHE A 84 0.12 1.69 -3.14
CA PHE A 84 -0.51 2.97 -2.83
C PHE A 84 0.02 3.55 -1.52
N ASN A 85 0.08 2.74 -0.45
CA ASN A 85 0.57 3.18 0.84
C ASN A 85 2.07 3.48 0.88
N LEU A 86 2.86 2.97 -0.07
CA LEU A 86 4.29 3.28 -0.20
C LEU A 86 4.57 4.60 -0.94
N ILE A 87 3.56 5.24 -1.55
CA ILE A 87 3.74 6.55 -2.19
C ILE A 87 4.13 7.58 -1.12
N PRO A 88 5.22 8.36 -1.32
CA PRO A 88 5.74 9.29 -0.31
C PRO A 88 4.95 10.60 -0.22
N ILE A 89 3.62 10.52 -0.17
CA ILE A 89 2.69 11.65 -0.13
C ILE A 89 1.78 11.50 1.08
N PRO A 90 1.69 12.53 1.99
CA PRO A 90 0.74 12.48 3.08
C PRO A 90 -0.72 12.40 2.56
N PRO A 91 -1.62 11.71 3.24
CA PRO A 91 -1.48 11.05 4.56
C PRO A 91 -1.02 9.58 4.50
N LEU A 92 -0.43 9.12 3.37
CA LEU A 92 -0.03 7.73 3.16
C LEU A 92 1.20 7.34 4.01
N ASP A 93 1.32 6.05 4.33
CA ASP A 93 2.41 5.52 5.16
C ASP A 93 3.80 5.78 4.57
N GLY A 94 3.91 5.82 3.24
CA GLY A 94 5.14 6.16 2.52
C GLY A 94 5.71 7.54 2.87
N SER A 95 4.86 8.49 3.24
CA SER A 95 5.32 9.81 3.71
C SER A 95 6.11 9.72 5.02
N ARG A 96 5.70 8.86 5.94
CA ARG A 96 6.37 8.62 7.22
C ARG A 96 7.71 7.92 7.03
N ILE A 97 7.77 6.99 6.07
CA ILE A 97 9.01 6.34 5.66
C ILE A 97 9.96 7.38 5.04
N ALA A 98 9.45 8.24 4.16
CA ALA A 98 10.22 9.32 3.54
C ALA A 98 10.80 10.28 4.58
N VAL A 99 10.02 10.70 5.58
CA VAL A 99 10.48 11.55 6.70
C VAL A 99 11.63 10.90 7.49
N ALA A 100 11.64 9.58 7.61
CA ALA A 100 12.69 8.88 8.34
C ALA A 100 14.02 8.78 7.56
N ILE A 101 13.94 8.77 6.23
CA ILE A 101 15.11 8.58 5.34
C ILE A 101 15.69 9.94 4.92
N LEU A 102 14.85 10.94 4.70
CA LEU A 102 15.22 12.24 4.19
C LEU A 102 15.90 13.12 5.27
N PRO A 103 16.72 14.09 4.85
CA PRO A 103 17.24 15.11 5.76
C PRO A 103 16.11 15.86 6.48
N PRO A 104 16.31 16.34 7.72
CA PRO A 104 15.27 16.95 8.54
C PRO A 104 14.50 18.09 7.86
N GLN A 105 15.17 18.86 7.02
CA GLN A 105 14.57 19.98 6.26
C GLN A 105 13.44 19.50 5.34
N TRP A 106 13.65 18.40 4.61
CA TRP A 106 12.64 17.80 3.74
C TRP A 106 11.51 17.14 4.52
N GLY A 107 11.86 16.50 5.66
CA GLY A 107 10.86 15.92 6.55
C GLY A 107 9.86 16.95 7.06
N GLU A 108 10.31 18.15 7.43
CA GLU A 108 9.43 19.25 7.86
C GLU A 108 8.49 19.72 6.76
N TYR A 109 8.93 19.76 5.49
CA TYR A 109 8.05 20.09 4.36
C TYR A 109 6.95 19.04 4.18
N ILE A 110 7.29 17.76 4.26
CA ILE A 110 6.32 16.65 4.15
C ILE A 110 5.28 16.75 5.27
N LEU A 111 5.71 17.00 6.51
CA LEU A 111 4.82 17.16 7.65
C LEU A 111 3.87 18.38 7.51
N ARG A 112 4.35 19.49 6.95
CA ARG A 112 3.49 20.65 6.65
C ARG A 112 2.43 20.36 5.58
N LEU A 113 2.75 19.48 4.62
CA LEU A 113 1.80 19.06 3.59
C LEU A 113 0.71 18.13 4.13
N GLU A 114 0.90 17.52 5.32
CA GLU A 114 -0.06 16.56 5.89
C GLU A 114 -1.47 17.15 6.06
N GLN A 115 -1.58 18.44 6.41
CA GLN A 115 -2.87 19.16 6.52
C GLN A 115 -3.65 19.22 5.18
N TYR A 116 -2.96 19.15 4.05
CA TYR A 116 -3.53 19.15 2.71
C TYR A 116 -3.51 17.76 2.05
N GLY A 117 -3.05 16.73 2.76
CA GLY A 117 -2.74 15.43 2.23
C GLY A 117 -3.90 14.80 1.45
N ILE A 118 -5.11 14.82 2.01
CA ILE A 118 -6.30 14.27 1.33
C ILE A 118 -6.58 15.04 0.02
N MET A 119 -6.47 16.35 0.02
CA MET A 119 -6.68 17.16 -1.19
C MET A 119 -5.64 16.87 -2.26
N ILE A 120 -4.37 16.70 -1.85
CA ILE A 120 -3.27 16.35 -2.77
C ILE A 120 -3.53 14.98 -3.40
N VAL A 121 -3.87 13.97 -2.60
CA VAL A 121 -4.17 12.63 -3.11
C VAL A 121 -5.36 12.65 -4.08
N LEU A 122 -6.45 13.33 -3.73
CA LEU A 122 -7.60 13.47 -4.62
C LEU A 122 -7.23 14.17 -5.94
N ALA A 123 -6.48 15.26 -5.88
CA ALA A 123 -6.01 15.95 -7.08
C ALA A 123 -5.17 15.03 -7.97
N LEU A 124 -4.25 14.26 -7.40
CA LEU A 124 -3.40 13.32 -8.14
C LEU A 124 -4.19 12.16 -8.74
N VAL A 125 -5.26 11.71 -8.06
CA VAL A 125 -6.20 10.71 -8.61
C VAL A 125 -6.94 11.29 -9.81
N PHE A 126 -7.51 12.50 -9.69
CA PHE A 126 -8.24 13.16 -10.79
C PHE A 126 -7.33 13.46 -12.00
N LEU A 127 -6.08 13.79 -11.77
CA LEU A 127 -5.08 14.01 -12.82
C LEU A 127 -4.54 12.72 -13.43
N GLY A 128 -4.93 11.54 -12.92
CA GLY A 128 -4.44 10.24 -13.39
C GLY A 128 -2.98 9.92 -12.99
N VAL A 129 -2.33 10.81 -12.24
CA VAL A 129 -0.91 10.65 -11.83
C VAL A 129 -0.74 9.42 -10.93
N ILE A 130 -1.69 9.14 -10.04
CA ILE A 130 -1.65 7.94 -9.19
C ILE A 130 -1.62 6.67 -10.04
N GLY A 131 -2.46 6.58 -11.08
CA GLY A 131 -2.46 5.42 -11.97
C GLY A 131 -1.12 5.22 -12.69
N LEU A 132 -0.50 6.31 -13.12
CA LEU A 132 0.82 6.28 -13.76
C LEU A 132 1.92 5.81 -12.78
N LEU A 133 1.89 6.30 -11.54
CA LEU A 133 2.85 5.92 -10.50
C LEU A 133 2.68 4.48 -10.02
N MET A 134 1.43 4.01 -9.92
CA MET A 134 1.12 2.66 -9.43
C MET A 134 1.31 1.58 -10.50
N GLY A 135 1.11 1.90 -11.77
CA GLY A 135 1.13 0.93 -12.87
C GLY A 135 2.38 0.05 -12.89
N PRO A 136 3.58 0.61 -13.06
CA PRO A 136 4.82 -0.17 -13.15
C PRO A 136 5.10 -1.05 -11.92
N PRO A 137 5.05 -0.54 -10.66
CA PRO A 137 5.30 -1.38 -9.50
C PRO A 137 4.21 -2.44 -9.27
N MET A 138 2.95 -2.17 -9.60
CA MET A 138 1.89 -3.18 -9.55
C MET A 138 2.13 -4.33 -10.52
N LEU A 139 2.49 -4.03 -11.76
CA LEU A 139 2.80 -5.04 -12.77
C LEU A 139 3.99 -5.90 -12.33
N PHE A 140 5.06 -5.26 -11.85
CA PHE A 140 6.24 -5.95 -11.34
C PHE A 140 5.91 -6.89 -10.17
N LEU A 141 5.19 -6.38 -9.16
CA LEU A 141 4.82 -7.17 -7.98
C LEU A 141 3.84 -8.30 -8.34
N ARG A 142 2.88 -8.05 -9.24
CA ARG A 142 1.96 -9.09 -9.71
C ARG A 142 2.73 -10.21 -10.38
N GLN A 143 3.64 -9.90 -11.29
CA GLN A 143 4.47 -10.90 -11.97
C GLN A 143 5.37 -11.66 -10.98
N LEU A 144 5.94 -10.96 -10.00
CA LEU A 144 6.77 -11.57 -8.96
C LEU A 144 5.97 -12.49 -8.05
N ILE A 145 4.77 -12.08 -7.63
CA ILE A 145 3.95 -12.77 -6.63
C ILE A 145 3.10 -13.88 -7.26
N VAL A 146 2.46 -13.62 -8.39
CA VAL A 146 1.54 -14.57 -9.04
C VAL A 146 2.27 -15.43 -10.10
N GLY A 147 3.21 -14.83 -10.84
CA GLY A 147 4.03 -15.54 -11.84
C GLY A 147 3.60 -15.29 -13.29
N PHE A 148 2.57 -14.43 -13.51
CA PHE A 148 2.11 -14.01 -14.85
C PHE A 148 1.52 -12.61 -14.85
#